data_5c3732d9b501efccf81df17c00aa7d35
#
_entry.id   5c3732d9b501efccf81df17c00aa7d35
#
_cell.length_a   1.000
_cell.length_b   1.000
_cell.length_c   1.000
_cell.angle_alpha   90.00
_cell.angle_beta   90.00
_cell.angle_gamma   90.00
#
_symmetry.space_group_name_H-M   'P 1'
#
loop_
_entity.id
_entity.type
_entity.pdbx_description
1 polymer ?
#
loop_
_entity_poly.entity_id
_entity_poly.type
_entity_poly.pdbx_seq_one_letter_code
_entity_poly.pdbx_strand_id
1 'polypeptide(L)'
;MFARHVSLQLKPTMANEFPVTFEKEILPLLRKQKGFLDELLLVTPEKREVVAISLWETKEHAENYHREVYPQIEKIVNRFAEGIPTVKQFEPQYSTFHQPAFAAKV
;
A
#
# COMPACT_ATOMS: atom_id res chain seq x y z
N MET A 1 6.96 0.63 -14.00
CA MET A 1 6.24 0.18 -12.80
C MET A 1 6.88 0.77 -11.56
N PHE A 2 6.08 1.12 -10.59
CA PHE A 2 6.55 1.78 -9.39
C PHE A 2 5.84 1.21 -8.18
N ALA A 3 6.54 1.08 -7.05
CA ALA A 3 5.97 0.49 -5.83
C ALA A 3 6.04 1.45 -4.66
N ARG A 4 4.97 1.48 -3.87
CA ARG A 4 4.94 2.18 -2.58
C ARG A 4 4.84 1.15 -1.48
N HIS A 5 5.63 1.36 -0.44
CA HIS A 5 5.70 0.47 0.71
C HIS A 5 5.33 1.30 1.95
N VAL A 6 4.24 0.95 2.59
CA VAL A 6 3.81 1.61 3.82
C VAL A 6 3.87 0.60 4.95
N SER A 7 4.63 0.90 6.00
CA SER A 7 4.70 0.04 7.16
C SER A 7 4.22 0.77 8.40
N LEU A 8 3.55 0.04 9.28
CA LEU A 8 3.05 0.59 10.53
C LEU A 8 2.99 -0.46 11.61
N GLN A 9 3.05 0.00 12.86
CA GLN A 9 2.82 -0.84 14.01
C GLN A 9 1.34 -0.75 14.38
N LEU A 10 0.71 -1.87 14.64
CA LEU A 10 -0.70 -1.91 15.02
C LEU A 10 -0.87 -1.68 16.53
N LYS A 11 -1.90 -0.94 16.87
CA LYS A 11 -2.36 -0.88 18.26
C LYS A 11 -2.78 -2.29 18.67
N PRO A 12 -2.43 -2.74 19.90
CA PRO A 12 -2.67 -4.14 20.31
C PRO A 12 -4.10 -4.63 20.12
N THR A 13 -5.10 -3.76 20.31
CA THR A 13 -6.51 -4.16 20.23
C THR A 13 -7.11 -4.05 18.84
N MET A 14 -6.35 -3.59 17.85
CA MET A 14 -6.87 -3.25 16.52
C MET A 14 -6.49 -4.24 15.42
N ALA A 15 -5.72 -5.27 15.75
CA ALA A 15 -5.12 -6.16 14.75
C ALA A 15 -6.16 -6.91 13.91
N ASN A 16 -7.26 -7.32 14.53
CA ASN A 16 -8.29 -8.09 13.80
C ASN A 16 -9.19 -7.20 12.96
N GLU A 17 -9.34 -5.94 13.34
CA GLU A 17 -10.19 -5.01 12.62
C GLU A 17 -9.51 -4.41 11.38
N PHE A 18 -8.19 -4.27 11.42
CA PHE A 18 -7.48 -3.56 10.36
C PHE A 18 -7.66 -4.19 8.97
N PRO A 19 -7.48 -5.50 8.78
CA PRO A 19 -7.67 -6.09 7.44
C PRO A 19 -9.09 -5.91 6.92
N VAL A 20 -10.09 -5.97 7.80
CA VAL A 20 -11.49 -5.78 7.42
C VAL A 20 -11.74 -4.34 6.98
N THR A 21 -11.24 -3.38 7.74
CA THR A 21 -11.34 -1.97 7.39
C THR A 21 -10.58 -1.66 6.10
N PHE A 22 -9.41 -2.26 5.94
CA PHE A 22 -8.62 -2.09 4.73
C PHE A 22 -9.43 -2.51 3.49
N GLU A 23 -10.03 -3.68 3.53
CA GLU A 23 -10.84 -4.18 2.42
C GLU A 23 -12.05 -3.29 2.14
N LYS A 24 -12.71 -2.83 3.18
CA LYS A 24 -13.97 -2.06 3.02
C LYS A 24 -13.77 -0.59 2.71
N GLU A 25 -12.75 0.04 3.28
CA GLU A 25 -12.59 1.50 3.20
C GLU A 25 -11.39 1.95 2.38
N ILE A 26 -10.29 1.20 2.41
CA ILE A 26 -9.06 1.62 1.74
C ILE A 26 -8.97 1.07 0.33
N LEU A 27 -9.17 -0.22 0.16
CA LEU A 27 -9.03 -0.87 -1.14
C LEU A 27 -9.94 -0.27 -2.22
N PRO A 28 -11.21 0.06 -1.93
CA PRO A 28 -12.04 0.72 -2.95
C PRO A 28 -11.48 2.05 -3.42
N LEU A 29 -10.85 2.81 -2.55
CA LEU A 29 -10.23 4.08 -2.92
C LEU A 29 -9.03 3.86 -3.83
N LEU A 30 -8.22 2.84 -3.54
CA LEU A 30 -7.07 2.49 -4.37
C LEU A 30 -7.51 2.05 -5.76
N ARG A 31 -8.53 1.21 -5.84
CA ARG A 31 -9.02 0.67 -7.11
C ARG A 31 -9.53 1.73 -8.08
N LYS A 32 -9.93 2.88 -7.58
CA LYS A 32 -10.40 3.99 -8.40
C LYS A 32 -9.27 4.83 -8.96
N GLN A 33 -8.04 4.62 -8.50
CA GLN A 33 -6.94 5.49 -8.88
C GLN A 33 -6.36 5.10 -10.23
N LYS A 34 -6.08 6.12 -11.04
CA LYS A 34 -5.44 5.92 -12.33
C LYS A 34 -4.04 5.35 -12.12
N GLY A 35 -3.74 4.31 -12.86
CA GLY A 35 -2.41 3.67 -12.79
C GLY A 35 -2.24 2.68 -11.66
N PHE A 36 -3.24 2.49 -10.83
CA PHE A 36 -3.17 1.46 -9.79
C PHE A 36 -3.19 0.07 -10.44
N LEU A 37 -2.24 -0.79 -10.03
CA LEU A 37 -2.14 -2.15 -10.56
C LEU A 37 -2.53 -3.19 -9.53
N ASP A 38 -1.85 -3.20 -8.39
CA ASP A 38 -2.05 -4.23 -7.37
C ASP A 38 -1.78 -3.72 -5.98
N GLU A 39 -2.34 -4.43 -5.02
CA GLU A 39 -2.11 -4.19 -3.61
C GLU A 39 -1.83 -5.50 -2.89
N LEU A 40 -0.85 -5.49 -1.99
CA LEU A 40 -0.51 -6.62 -1.16
C LEU A 40 -0.47 -6.14 0.29
N LEU A 41 -1.33 -6.72 1.12
CA LEU A 41 -1.37 -6.41 2.55
C LEU A 41 -0.78 -7.57 3.34
N LEU A 42 0.27 -7.29 4.08
CA LEU A 42 0.97 -8.28 4.90
C LEU A 42 0.85 -7.91 6.37
N VAL A 43 0.57 -8.90 7.19
CA VAL A 43 0.50 -8.71 8.64
C VAL A 43 1.37 -9.78 9.28
N THR A 44 2.20 -9.40 10.25
CA THR A 44 3.06 -10.37 10.94
C THR A 44 2.22 -11.41 11.68
N PRO A 45 2.74 -12.64 11.85
CA PRO A 45 1.99 -13.67 12.58
C PRO A 45 1.56 -13.26 13.98
N GLU A 46 2.37 -12.47 14.67
CA GLU A 46 2.04 -11.94 15.99
C GLU A 46 1.10 -10.72 15.92
N LYS A 47 0.72 -10.31 14.72
CA LYS A 47 -0.25 -9.22 14.47
C LYS A 47 0.16 -7.88 15.06
N ARG A 48 1.44 -7.56 14.96
CA ARG A 48 1.98 -6.30 15.49
C ARG A 48 2.39 -5.32 14.42
N GLU A 49 2.78 -5.82 13.25
CA GLU A 49 3.25 -4.97 12.17
C GLU A 49 2.50 -5.26 10.89
N VAL A 50 2.22 -4.21 10.15
CA VAL A 50 1.58 -4.28 8.84
C VAL A 50 2.52 -3.68 7.81
N VAL A 51 2.59 -4.34 6.66
CA VAL A 51 3.24 -3.80 5.47
C VAL A 51 2.22 -3.83 4.34
N ALA A 52 1.97 -2.69 3.73
CA ALA A 52 1.10 -2.56 2.58
C ALA A 52 1.93 -2.13 1.38
N ILE A 53 1.88 -2.92 0.32
CA ILE A 53 2.63 -2.63 -0.91
C ILE A 53 1.65 -2.38 -2.03
N SER A 54 1.73 -1.21 -2.66
CA SER A 54 0.92 -0.89 -3.83
C SER A 54 1.82 -0.78 -5.05
N LEU A 55 1.34 -1.33 -6.17
CA LEU A 55 2.04 -1.26 -7.45
C LEU A 55 1.31 -0.31 -8.39
N TRP A 56 2.07 0.49 -9.11
CA TRP A 56 1.57 1.55 -9.98
C TRP A 56 2.23 1.46 -11.36
N GLU A 57 1.49 1.84 -12.38
CA GLU A 57 2.04 1.83 -13.75
C GLU A 57 3.27 2.72 -13.88
N THR A 58 3.21 3.91 -13.27
CA THR A 58 4.30 4.88 -13.34
C THR A 58 4.51 5.55 -12.00
N LYS A 59 5.68 6.14 -11.83
CA LYS A 59 5.98 6.97 -10.67
C LYS A 59 5.02 8.15 -10.56
N GLU A 60 4.65 8.73 -11.69
CA GLU A 60 3.72 9.86 -11.72
C GLU A 60 2.37 9.50 -11.13
N HIS A 61 1.83 8.35 -11.50
CA HIS A 61 0.56 7.88 -10.95
C HIS A 61 0.65 7.70 -9.43
N ALA A 62 1.74 7.14 -8.96
CA ALA A 62 1.95 6.96 -7.53
C ALA A 62 2.05 8.30 -6.79
N GLU A 63 2.74 9.27 -7.38
CA GLU A 63 2.88 10.59 -6.79
C GLU A 63 1.56 11.34 -6.75
N ASN A 64 0.76 11.24 -7.82
CA ASN A 64 -0.57 11.86 -7.85
C ASN A 64 -1.47 11.27 -6.77
N TYR A 65 -1.44 9.95 -6.63
CA TYR A 65 -2.18 9.27 -5.56
C TYR A 65 -1.72 9.77 -4.18
N HIS A 66 -0.42 9.83 -3.95
CA HIS A 66 0.12 10.26 -2.67
C HIS A 66 -0.36 11.67 -2.31
N ARG A 67 -0.38 12.56 -3.27
CA ARG A 67 -0.76 13.94 -3.05
C ARG A 67 -2.27 14.13 -2.88
N GLU A 68 -3.05 13.43 -3.69
CA GLU A 68 -4.48 13.71 -3.80
C GLU A 68 -5.37 12.80 -2.95
N VAL A 69 -4.96 11.56 -2.73
CA VAL A 69 -5.82 10.55 -2.08
C VAL A 69 -5.23 10.02 -0.78
N TYR A 70 -3.93 9.83 -0.73
CA TYR A 70 -3.29 9.24 0.45
C TYR A 70 -3.60 9.96 1.76
N PRO A 71 -3.69 11.29 1.83
CA PRO A 71 -4.05 11.97 3.08
C PRO A 71 -5.37 11.47 3.68
N GLN A 72 -6.33 11.13 2.83
CA GLN A 72 -7.61 10.57 3.27
C GLN A 72 -7.42 9.16 3.82
N ILE A 73 -6.61 8.35 3.16
CA ILE A 73 -6.29 6.99 3.58
C ILE A 73 -5.50 7.01 4.88
N GLU A 74 -4.57 7.95 5.01
CA GLU A 74 -3.77 8.09 6.21
C GLU A 74 -4.63 8.33 7.46
N LYS A 75 -5.72 9.08 7.32
CA LYS A 75 -6.64 9.30 8.43
C LYS A 75 -7.28 8.00 8.89
N ILE A 76 -7.59 7.11 7.94
CA ILE A 76 -8.14 5.79 8.28
C ILE A 76 -7.07 4.96 8.98
N VAL A 77 -5.87 4.93 8.42
CA VAL A 77 -4.74 4.15 8.93
C VAL A 77 -4.36 4.60 10.35
N ASN A 78 -4.39 5.90 10.61
CA ASN A 78 -3.99 6.44 11.90
C ASN A 78 -4.87 5.97 13.07
N ARG A 79 -6.07 5.51 12.78
CA ARG A 79 -6.92 4.93 13.83
C ARG A 79 -6.34 3.62 14.37
N PHE A 80 -5.56 2.93 13.57
CA PHE A 80 -5.02 1.61 13.87
C PHE A 80 -3.53 1.62 14.21
N ALA A 81 -2.83 2.66 13.82
CA ALA A 81 -1.38 2.72 13.94
C ALA A 81 -0.93 3.23 15.29
N GLU A 82 0.10 2.58 15.84
CA GLU A 82 0.85 3.09 16.95
C GLU A 82 2.05 3.82 16.37
N GLY A 83 2.12 5.13 16.59
CA GLY A 83 3.15 5.96 15.99
C GLY A 83 2.82 6.34 14.55
N ILE A 84 3.83 6.81 13.84
CA ILE A 84 3.69 7.33 12.48
C ILE A 84 4.05 6.24 11.47
N PRO A 85 3.16 5.96 10.49
CA PRO A 85 3.50 5.03 9.41
C PRO A 85 4.71 5.51 8.62
N THR A 86 5.52 4.56 8.15
CA THR A 86 6.69 4.83 7.31
C THR A 86 6.35 4.54 5.87
N VAL A 87 6.62 5.51 4.98
CA VAL A 87 6.39 5.35 3.55
C VAL A 87 7.73 5.31 2.83
N LYS A 88 7.93 4.27 2.02
CA LYS A 88 9.10 4.13 1.16
C LYS A 88 8.65 3.88 -0.26
N GLN A 89 9.51 4.23 -1.22
CA GLN A 89 9.23 4.07 -2.64
C GLN A 89 10.33 3.23 -3.28
N PHE A 90 9.91 2.37 -4.21
CA PHE A 90 10.84 1.46 -4.88
C PHE A 90 10.52 1.35 -6.36
N GLU A 91 11.55 1.08 -7.15
CA GLU A 91 11.37 0.65 -8.54
C GLU A 91 11.49 -0.87 -8.56
N PRO A 92 10.42 -1.61 -8.89
CA PRO A 92 10.51 -3.07 -8.96
C PRO A 92 11.50 -3.49 -10.03
N GLN A 93 12.42 -4.39 -9.68
CA GLN A 93 13.40 -4.93 -10.60
C GLN A 93 12.93 -6.23 -11.21
N TYR A 94 12.20 -7.04 -10.44
CA TYR A 94 11.62 -8.31 -10.87
C TYR A 94 10.26 -8.50 -10.25
N SER A 95 9.36 -9.14 -11.00
CA SER A 95 8.07 -9.58 -10.49
C SER A 95 7.60 -10.76 -11.33
N THR A 96 7.11 -11.78 -10.64
CA THR A 96 6.44 -12.89 -11.34
C THR A 96 4.95 -12.61 -11.50
N PHE A 97 4.44 -11.59 -10.83
CA PHE A 97 3.05 -11.15 -10.95
C PHE A 97 2.88 -10.17 -12.09
N HIS A 98 3.72 -9.13 -12.08
CA HIS A 98 3.75 -8.10 -13.11
C HIS A 98 5.19 -7.89 -13.51
N GLN A 99 5.50 -8.10 -14.78
CA GLN A 99 6.83 -7.87 -15.26
C GLN A 99 7.03 -6.38 -15.52
N PRO A 100 8.10 -5.77 -14.99
CA PRO A 100 8.46 -4.42 -15.36
C PRO A 100 8.66 -4.35 -16.88
N ALA A 101 8.37 -3.18 -17.47
CA ALA A 101 8.42 -3.02 -18.91
C ALA A 101 9.75 -3.45 -19.54
N PHE A 102 10.86 -3.16 -18.86
CA PHE A 102 12.18 -3.53 -19.39
C PHE A 102 12.40 -5.06 -19.37
N ALA A 103 11.81 -5.78 -18.43
CA ALA A 103 11.93 -7.23 -18.34
C ALA A 103 11.03 -7.91 -19.37
N ALA A 104 9.89 -7.32 -19.70
CA ALA A 104 8.96 -7.88 -20.65
C ALA A 104 9.52 -7.95 -22.08
N LYS A 105 10.63 -7.26 -22.35
CA LYS A 105 11.26 -7.22 -23.67
C LYS A 105 12.35 -8.26 -23.85
N VAL A 106 12.65 -9.02 -22.83
CA VAL A 106 13.71 -10.01 -22.84
C VAL A 106 13.26 -11.31 -23.49
#